data_7c34b77e6234af2a846f895376af5131
#
_entry.id   7c34b77e6234af2a846f895376af5131
#
_cell.length_a   1.000
_cell.length_b   1.000
_cell.length_c   1.000
_cell.angle_alpha   90.00
_cell.angle_beta   90.00
_cell.angle_gamma   90.00
#
_symmetry.space_group_name_H-M   'P 1'
#
loop_
_entity.id
_entity.type
_entity.pdbx_description
1 polymer ?
#
loop_
_entity_poly.entity_id
_entity_poly.type
_entity_poly.pdbx_seq_one_letter_code
_entity_poly.pdbx_strand_id
1 'polypeptide(L)'
;MRIIVVFILIISLSGCRDKDGLPSGILKKDKMQAVLWDMLQAESYTTQFIKKDSSKNSLLENAKLQQQIFAIHKITKQDFYKSYDYYKDHVELMRVLLDSITASGEREKYKVLYNQPVVPVATTIILGPLELPSQLTPLYIPMPIPTNPSNKFSKKP
;
A
#
# COMPACT_ATOMS: atom_id res chain seq x y z
N MET A 1 -24.01 7.17 -48.07
CA MET A 1 -23.32 8.22 -47.31
C MET A 1 -23.60 8.19 -45.80
N ARG A 2 -24.83 8.03 -45.33
CA ARG A 2 -25.15 7.99 -43.88
C ARG A 2 -24.40 6.86 -43.11
N ILE A 3 -24.26 5.67 -43.67
CA ILE A 3 -23.62 4.52 -43.06
C ILE A 3 -22.10 4.76 -42.90
N ILE A 4 -21.47 5.41 -43.88
CA ILE A 4 -20.04 5.73 -43.86
C ILE A 4 -19.70 6.73 -42.74
N VAL A 5 -20.59 7.73 -42.53
CA VAL A 5 -20.43 8.73 -41.47
C VAL A 5 -20.53 8.08 -40.08
N VAL A 6 -21.46 7.14 -39.90
CA VAL A 6 -21.60 6.38 -38.63
C VAL A 6 -20.37 5.50 -38.37
N PHE A 7 -19.82 4.86 -39.42
CA PHE A 7 -18.62 4.03 -39.29
C PHE A 7 -17.38 4.86 -38.90
N ILE A 8 -17.23 6.06 -39.50
CA ILE A 8 -16.14 6.99 -39.16
C ILE A 8 -16.31 7.50 -37.71
N LEU A 9 -17.54 7.75 -37.27
CA LEU A 9 -17.82 8.19 -35.90
C LEU A 9 -17.47 7.10 -34.87
N ILE A 10 -17.71 5.83 -35.18
CA ILE A 10 -17.39 4.70 -34.29
C ILE A 10 -15.87 4.48 -34.18
N ILE A 11 -15.14 4.67 -35.27
CA ILE A 11 -13.67 4.54 -35.28
C ILE A 11 -12.98 5.65 -34.49
N SER A 12 -13.57 6.88 -34.46
CA SER A 12 -13.00 8.00 -33.71
C SER A 12 -13.10 7.84 -32.18
N LEU A 13 -13.97 6.97 -31.67
CA LEU A 13 -14.14 6.71 -30.25
C LEU A 13 -13.16 5.67 -29.69
N SER A 14 -12.38 4.98 -30.53
CA SER A 14 -11.43 3.94 -30.12
C SER A 14 -10.06 4.50 -29.69
N GLY A 15 -9.87 5.80 -29.68
CA GLY A 15 -8.58 6.48 -29.48
C GLY A 15 -8.21 6.79 -28.03
N CYS A 16 -8.66 6.05 -27.04
CA CYS A 16 -8.11 6.17 -25.67
C CYS A 16 -6.73 5.51 -25.61
N ARG A 17 -5.72 6.19 -26.14
CA ARG A 17 -4.33 5.85 -25.94
C ARG A 17 -3.97 6.23 -24.51
N ASP A 18 -3.68 5.24 -23.67
CA ASP A 18 -3.24 5.46 -22.30
C ASP A 18 -2.01 6.40 -22.31
N LYS A 19 -2.15 7.55 -21.67
CA LYS A 19 -1.10 8.59 -21.61
C LYS A 19 0.14 8.11 -20.84
N ASP A 20 0.02 7.02 -20.10
CA ASP A 20 1.08 6.53 -19.20
C ASP A 20 2.08 5.58 -19.87
N GLY A 21 1.90 5.27 -21.17
CA GLY A 21 2.82 4.41 -21.93
C GLY A 21 2.93 2.97 -21.42
N LEU A 22 2.04 2.54 -20.51
CA LEU A 22 2.05 1.21 -19.93
C LEU A 22 1.47 0.18 -20.91
N PRO A 23 2.01 -1.05 -20.94
CA PRO A 23 1.44 -2.15 -21.71
C PRO A 23 0.00 -2.48 -21.26
N SER A 24 -0.78 -3.03 -22.21
CA SER A 24 -2.13 -3.48 -21.92
C SER A 24 -2.14 -4.56 -20.80
N GLY A 25 -3.05 -4.41 -19.86
CA GLY A 25 -3.18 -5.32 -18.72
C GLY A 25 -2.18 -5.09 -17.59
N ILE A 26 -1.46 -3.98 -17.59
CA ILE A 26 -0.68 -3.50 -16.45
C ILE A 26 -1.48 -2.43 -15.73
N LEU A 27 -1.58 -2.53 -14.41
CA LEU A 27 -2.28 -1.55 -13.57
C LEU A 27 -1.59 -0.19 -13.67
N LYS A 28 -2.39 0.86 -13.85
CA LYS A 28 -1.89 2.25 -13.83
C LYS A 28 -1.27 2.58 -12.48
N LYS A 29 -0.33 3.52 -12.46
CA LYS A 29 0.42 3.90 -11.27
C LYS A 29 -0.47 4.16 -10.05
N ASP A 30 -1.50 4.98 -10.20
CA ASP A 30 -2.39 5.33 -9.09
C ASP A 30 -3.14 4.11 -8.54
N LYS A 31 -3.58 3.22 -9.45
CA LYS A 31 -4.23 1.97 -9.07
C LYS A 31 -3.26 1.02 -8.38
N MET A 32 -2.06 0.85 -8.95
CA MET A 32 -1.02 0.02 -8.36
C MET A 32 -0.58 0.55 -6.99
N GLN A 33 -0.45 1.87 -6.84
CA GLN A 33 -0.14 2.52 -5.57
C GLN A 33 -1.20 2.22 -4.50
N ALA A 34 -2.49 2.38 -4.83
CA ALA A 34 -3.57 2.14 -3.90
C ALA A 34 -3.61 0.68 -3.43
N VAL A 35 -3.50 -0.27 -4.37
CA VAL A 35 -3.49 -1.70 -4.05
C VAL A 35 -2.28 -2.06 -3.20
N LEU A 36 -1.09 -1.60 -3.57
CA LEU A 36 0.15 -1.90 -2.84
C LEU A 36 0.15 -1.28 -1.44
N TRP A 37 -0.41 -0.09 -1.29
CA TRP A 37 -0.61 0.54 0.01
C TRP A 37 -1.47 -0.31 0.93
N ASP A 38 -2.63 -0.77 0.47
CA ASP A 38 -3.52 -1.62 1.26
C ASP A 38 -2.89 -2.97 1.58
N MET A 39 -2.11 -3.54 0.65
CA MET A 39 -1.35 -4.77 0.89
C MET A 39 -0.30 -4.61 2.00
N LEU A 40 0.42 -3.49 2.03
CA LEU A 40 1.38 -3.17 3.09
C LEU A 40 0.69 -2.99 4.45
N GLN A 41 -0.48 -2.36 4.47
CA GLN A 41 -1.27 -2.24 5.69
C GLN A 41 -1.77 -3.59 6.20
N ALA A 42 -2.27 -4.46 5.31
CA ALA A 42 -2.71 -5.81 5.66
C ALA A 42 -1.56 -6.66 6.23
N GLU A 43 -0.37 -6.57 5.64
CA GLU A 43 0.82 -7.27 6.13
C GLU A 43 1.25 -6.73 7.52
N SER A 44 1.23 -5.41 7.69
CA SER A 44 1.53 -4.77 8.99
C SER A 44 0.53 -5.21 10.06
N TYR A 45 -0.75 -5.22 9.74
CA TYR A 45 -1.80 -5.69 10.64
C TYR A 45 -1.60 -7.17 11.01
N THR A 46 -1.35 -8.01 10.02
CA THR A 46 -1.10 -9.44 10.24
C THR A 46 0.11 -9.66 11.15
N THR A 47 1.18 -8.91 10.93
CA THR A 47 2.41 -9.05 11.72
C THR A 47 2.25 -8.54 13.15
N GLN A 48 1.54 -7.43 13.34
CA GLN A 48 1.41 -6.81 14.66
C GLN A 48 0.37 -7.48 15.55
N PHE A 49 -0.72 -7.96 14.97
CA PHE A 49 -1.89 -8.42 15.72
C PHE A 49 -2.15 -9.92 15.54
N ILE A 50 -2.16 -10.43 14.29
CA ILE A 50 -2.55 -11.82 14.03
C ILE A 50 -1.47 -12.80 14.45
N LYS A 51 -0.19 -12.51 14.17
CA LYS A 51 0.94 -13.40 14.55
C LYS A 51 1.08 -13.59 16.06
N LYS A 52 0.57 -12.66 16.87
CA LYS A 52 0.60 -12.74 18.32
C LYS A 52 -0.49 -13.65 18.90
N ASP A 53 -1.51 -13.92 18.13
CA ASP A 53 -2.64 -14.77 18.51
C ASP A 53 -2.38 -16.20 18.01
N SER A 54 -1.94 -17.08 18.92
CA SER A 54 -1.62 -18.47 18.61
C SER A 54 -2.83 -19.31 18.14
N SER A 55 -4.05 -18.80 18.35
CA SER A 55 -5.28 -19.44 17.87
C SER A 55 -5.54 -19.22 16.39
N LYS A 56 -4.85 -18.27 15.76
CA LYS A 56 -5.06 -17.87 14.37
C LYS A 56 -3.93 -18.32 13.46
N ASN A 57 -4.29 -18.76 12.27
CA ASN A 57 -3.33 -19.02 11.22
C ASN A 57 -3.04 -17.71 10.45
N SER A 58 -1.90 -17.09 10.75
CA SER A 58 -1.52 -15.79 10.17
C SER A 58 -1.42 -15.81 8.65
N LEU A 59 -0.99 -16.94 8.04
CA LEU A 59 -0.92 -17.07 6.58
C LEU A 59 -2.32 -17.07 5.95
N LEU A 60 -3.24 -17.81 6.57
CA LEU A 60 -4.62 -17.89 6.09
C LEU A 60 -5.32 -16.54 6.22
N GLU A 61 -5.15 -15.86 7.35
CA GLU A 61 -5.76 -14.55 7.58
C GLU A 61 -5.18 -13.48 6.63
N ASN A 62 -3.87 -13.49 6.40
CA ASN A 62 -3.27 -12.60 5.41
C ASN A 62 -3.80 -12.87 4.00
N ALA A 63 -3.93 -14.14 3.60
CA ALA A 63 -4.50 -14.50 2.30
C ALA A 63 -5.94 -14.03 2.12
N LYS A 64 -6.76 -14.08 3.18
CA LYS A 64 -8.13 -13.54 3.16
C LYS A 64 -8.13 -12.01 2.97
N LEU A 65 -7.26 -11.29 3.72
CA LEU A 65 -7.13 -9.84 3.58
C LEU A 65 -6.71 -9.46 2.15
N GLN A 66 -5.76 -10.17 1.57
CA GLN A 66 -5.35 -9.95 0.18
C GLN A 66 -6.50 -10.15 -0.81
N GLN A 67 -7.31 -11.19 -0.64
CA GLN A 67 -8.49 -11.42 -1.48
C GLN A 67 -9.51 -10.28 -1.37
N GLN A 68 -9.74 -9.77 -0.16
CA GLN A 68 -10.62 -8.63 0.07
C GLN A 68 -10.08 -7.37 -0.61
N ILE A 69 -8.78 -7.10 -0.53
CA ILE A 69 -8.13 -5.97 -1.21
C ILE A 69 -8.34 -6.08 -2.73
N PHE A 70 -8.10 -7.24 -3.33
CA PHE A 70 -8.34 -7.43 -4.76
C PHE A 70 -9.81 -7.18 -5.14
N ALA A 71 -10.75 -7.63 -4.31
CA ALA A 71 -12.18 -7.41 -4.54
C ALA A 71 -12.56 -5.91 -4.44
N ILE A 72 -12.08 -5.19 -3.42
CA ILE A 72 -12.30 -3.75 -3.23
C ILE A 72 -11.77 -2.98 -4.44
N HIS A 73 -10.58 -3.32 -4.88
CA HIS A 73 -9.95 -2.67 -6.02
C HIS A 73 -10.45 -3.18 -7.38
N LYS A 74 -11.35 -4.16 -7.41
CA LYS A 74 -11.89 -4.75 -8.65
C LYS A 74 -10.80 -5.21 -9.61
N ILE A 75 -9.81 -5.93 -9.09
CA ILE A 75 -8.71 -6.52 -9.83
C ILE A 75 -8.60 -7.99 -9.47
N THR A 76 -7.95 -8.76 -10.32
CA THR A 76 -7.59 -10.15 -10.01
C THR A 76 -6.20 -10.23 -9.37
N LYS A 77 -5.94 -11.32 -8.66
CA LYS A 77 -4.61 -11.65 -8.17
C LYS A 77 -3.58 -11.64 -9.32
N GLN A 78 -3.97 -12.16 -10.48
CA GLN A 78 -3.11 -12.24 -11.66
C GLN A 78 -2.75 -10.84 -12.19
N ASP A 79 -3.72 -9.91 -12.27
CA ASP A 79 -3.49 -8.54 -12.70
C ASP A 79 -2.49 -7.83 -11.78
N PHE A 80 -2.63 -8.06 -10.47
CA PHE A 80 -1.72 -7.49 -9.48
C PHE A 80 -0.29 -7.99 -9.67
N TYR A 81 -0.07 -9.33 -9.67
CA TYR A 81 1.28 -9.86 -9.74
C TYR A 81 1.94 -9.60 -11.09
N LYS A 82 1.19 -9.66 -12.19
CA LYS A 82 1.69 -9.26 -13.51
C LYS A 82 2.17 -7.81 -13.51
N SER A 83 1.38 -6.92 -12.90
CA SER A 83 1.76 -5.50 -12.81
C SER A 83 2.94 -5.30 -11.88
N TYR A 84 2.97 -5.98 -10.73
CA TYR A 84 4.07 -5.90 -9.78
C TYR A 84 5.40 -6.32 -10.41
N ASP A 85 5.42 -7.43 -11.15
CA ASP A 85 6.61 -7.88 -11.87
C ASP A 85 7.05 -6.86 -12.92
N TYR A 86 6.10 -6.29 -13.67
CA TYR A 86 6.40 -5.23 -14.62
C TYR A 86 7.05 -4.01 -13.94
N TYR A 87 6.47 -3.51 -12.84
CA TYR A 87 7.04 -2.38 -12.09
C TYR A 87 8.41 -2.72 -11.50
N LYS A 88 8.60 -3.94 -11.01
CA LYS A 88 9.88 -4.42 -10.48
C LYS A 88 10.98 -4.43 -11.54
N ASP A 89 10.65 -4.80 -12.77
CA ASP A 89 11.59 -4.81 -13.89
C ASP A 89 11.88 -3.39 -14.45
N HIS A 90 11.04 -2.40 -14.08
CA HIS A 90 11.19 -0.99 -14.46
C HIS A 90 11.51 -0.15 -13.21
N VAL A 91 12.78 -0.12 -12.82
CA VAL A 91 13.26 0.47 -11.55
C VAL A 91 12.77 1.91 -11.35
N GLU A 92 12.75 2.74 -12.38
CA GLU A 92 12.29 4.13 -12.27
C GLU A 92 10.80 4.23 -11.97
N LEU A 93 9.98 3.37 -12.58
CA LEU A 93 8.55 3.33 -12.29
C LEU A 93 8.30 2.83 -10.88
N MET A 94 9.03 1.80 -10.45
CA MET A 94 8.94 1.27 -9.08
C MET A 94 9.37 2.33 -8.05
N ARG A 95 10.43 3.08 -8.30
CA ARG A 95 10.89 4.16 -7.43
C ARG A 95 9.80 5.22 -7.23
N VAL A 96 9.24 5.73 -8.33
CA VAL A 96 8.16 6.73 -8.28
C VAL A 96 6.93 6.18 -7.55
N LEU A 97 6.63 4.89 -7.71
CA LEU A 97 5.55 4.22 -6.99
C LEU A 97 5.80 4.19 -5.48
N LEU A 98 6.99 3.78 -5.06
CA LEU A 98 7.38 3.71 -3.65
C LEU A 98 7.46 5.08 -2.99
N ASP A 99 7.98 6.10 -3.66
CA ASP A 99 7.98 7.49 -3.19
C ASP A 99 6.55 7.98 -2.93
N SER A 100 5.62 7.67 -3.85
CA SER A 100 4.20 8.01 -3.70
C SER A 100 3.54 7.30 -2.52
N ILE A 101 3.90 6.04 -2.26
CA ILE A 101 3.43 5.25 -1.11
C ILE A 101 3.95 5.86 0.20
N THR A 102 5.22 6.19 0.27
CA THR A 102 5.85 6.83 1.44
C THR A 102 5.15 8.15 1.77
N ALA A 103 4.98 9.02 0.76
CA ALA A 103 4.27 10.28 0.94
C ALA A 103 2.81 10.11 1.41
N SER A 104 2.15 9.02 1.00
CA SER A 104 0.80 8.69 1.48
C SER A 104 0.81 8.28 2.94
N GLY A 105 1.79 7.48 3.37
CA GLY A 105 1.97 7.07 4.75
C GLY A 105 2.23 8.25 5.69
N GLU A 106 3.06 9.18 5.27
CA GLU A 106 3.32 10.40 6.03
C GLU A 106 2.05 11.24 6.19
N ARG A 107 1.27 11.42 5.12
CA ARG A 107 -0.02 12.15 5.20
C ARG A 107 -1.00 11.51 6.17
N GLU A 108 -1.13 10.19 6.15
CA GLU A 108 -2.01 9.48 7.10
C GLU A 108 -1.51 9.65 8.55
N LYS A 109 -0.22 9.55 8.78
CA LYS A 109 0.38 9.81 10.09
C LYS A 109 0.05 11.21 10.58
N TYR A 110 0.19 12.23 9.75
CA TYR A 110 -0.17 13.60 10.10
C TYR A 110 -1.66 13.73 10.43
N LYS A 111 -2.56 13.14 9.65
CA LYS A 111 -3.99 13.15 9.95
C LYS A 111 -4.31 12.55 11.32
N VAL A 112 -3.71 11.42 11.67
CA VAL A 112 -3.91 10.78 12.97
C VAL A 112 -3.41 11.67 14.10
N LEU A 113 -2.26 12.35 13.93
CA LEU A 113 -1.67 13.19 14.96
C LEU A 113 -2.44 14.51 15.17
N TYR A 114 -2.94 15.13 14.10
CA TYR A 114 -3.58 16.44 14.16
C TYR A 114 -5.10 16.40 14.26
N ASN A 115 -5.77 15.32 13.88
CA ASN A 115 -7.22 15.14 14.05
C ASN A 115 -7.59 14.47 15.38
N GLN A 116 -6.66 14.25 16.27
CA GLN A 116 -7.04 13.91 17.65
C GLN A 116 -7.78 15.12 18.24
N PRO A 117 -9.00 14.95 18.77
CA PRO A 117 -9.66 16.03 19.50
C PRO A 117 -8.69 16.46 20.58
N VAL A 118 -8.28 17.73 20.53
CA VAL A 118 -7.53 18.34 21.62
C VAL A 118 -8.46 18.24 22.82
N VAL A 119 -8.28 17.24 23.67
CA VAL A 119 -8.96 17.20 24.96
C VAL A 119 -8.50 18.46 25.67
N PRO A 120 -9.36 19.46 25.89
CA PRO A 120 -8.94 20.61 26.64
C PRO A 120 -8.52 20.06 27.99
N VAL A 121 -7.22 20.15 28.29
CA VAL A 121 -6.74 19.90 29.64
C VAL A 121 -7.40 20.99 30.47
N ALA A 122 -8.61 20.68 30.98
CA ALA A 122 -9.22 21.51 31.98
C ALA A 122 -8.20 21.62 33.11
N THR A 123 -7.67 22.82 33.27
CA THR A 123 -6.74 23.19 34.32
C THR A 123 -7.41 22.97 35.66
N THR A 124 -7.42 21.74 36.10
CA THR A 124 -7.62 21.45 37.52
C THR A 124 -6.24 21.46 38.14
N ILE A 125 -5.79 22.64 38.52
CA ILE A 125 -4.65 22.81 39.41
C ILE A 125 -5.06 22.20 40.76
N ILE A 126 -4.83 20.91 40.90
CA ILE A 126 -4.72 20.27 42.23
C ILE A 126 -3.23 19.99 42.37
N LEU A 127 -2.59 20.80 43.23
CA LEU A 127 -1.23 20.61 43.72
C LEU A 127 -1.14 19.22 44.39
N GLY A 128 -0.71 18.23 43.62
CA GLY A 128 -0.26 16.93 44.10
C GLY A 128 1.11 16.64 43.47
N PRO A 129 1.99 15.85 44.11
CA PRO A 129 3.35 15.62 43.57
C PRO A 129 3.30 15.03 42.17
N LEU A 130 4.09 15.63 41.27
CA LEU A 130 4.30 15.18 39.91
C LEU A 130 4.93 13.77 39.92
N GLU A 131 4.13 12.73 39.86
CA GLU A 131 4.62 11.46 39.32
C GLU A 131 4.51 11.49 37.82
N LEU A 132 5.67 11.60 37.18
CA LEU A 132 5.84 11.51 35.73
C LEU A 132 5.46 10.08 35.29
N PRO A 133 4.44 9.86 34.44
CA PRO A 133 4.22 8.54 33.88
C PRO A 133 5.36 8.23 32.91
N SER A 134 6.25 7.32 33.31
CA SER A 134 7.36 6.79 32.52
C SER A 134 6.92 5.77 31.46
N GLN A 135 5.90 6.10 30.66
CA GLN A 135 5.44 5.24 29.55
C GLN A 135 5.09 6.08 28.32
N LEU A 136 6.05 6.88 27.85
CA LEU A 136 6.06 7.31 26.45
C LEU A 136 6.95 6.35 25.69
N THR A 137 6.45 5.16 25.37
CA THR A 137 7.05 4.36 24.32
C THR A 137 6.72 5.01 23.00
N PRO A 138 7.71 5.47 22.21
CA PRO A 138 7.44 5.92 20.85
C PRO A 138 6.82 4.76 20.09
N LEU A 139 5.72 5.00 19.41
CA LEU A 139 5.14 4.07 18.45
C LEU A 139 6.13 3.98 17.26
N TYR A 140 7.21 3.21 17.47
CA TYR A 140 8.13 2.85 16.41
C TYR A 140 7.41 1.82 15.55
N ILE A 141 6.91 2.24 14.40
CA ILE A 141 6.48 1.34 13.33
C ILE A 141 7.75 0.93 12.60
N PRO A 142 8.28 -0.29 12.82
CA PRO A 142 9.44 -0.74 12.07
C PRO A 142 9.02 -0.94 10.61
N MET A 143 9.58 -0.15 9.73
CA MET A 143 9.53 -0.43 8.30
C MET A 143 10.20 -1.79 8.08
N PRO A 144 9.58 -2.72 7.35
CA PRO A 144 10.23 -3.96 7.00
C PRO A 144 11.42 -3.64 6.09
N ILE A 145 12.62 -3.87 6.60
CA ILE A 145 13.86 -3.84 5.80
C ILE A 145 13.74 -4.97 4.79
N PRO A 146 13.84 -4.72 3.47
CA PRO A 146 13.88 -5.79 2.49
C PRO A 146 15.12 -6.65 2.77
N THR A 147 14.91 -7.84 3.30
CA THR A 147 15.97 -8.84 3.42
C THR A 147 16.36 -9.27 2.01
N ASN A 148 17.50 -8.83 1.56
CA ASN A 148 18.12 -9.23 0.30
C ASN A 148 18.44 -10.73 0.33
N PRO A 149 17.80 -11.60 -0.50
CA PRO A 149 18.14 -13.01 -0.57
C PRO A 149 19.20 -13.26 -1.64
N SER A 150 20.33 -12.57 -1.60
CA SER A 150 21.42 -12.86 -2.53
C SER A 150 22.76 -12.93 -1.83
N ASN A 151 23.01 -14.06 -1.17
CA ASN A 151 24.36 -14.54 -1.03
C ASN A 151 24.40 -16.07 -0.97
N LYS A 152 24.20 -16.71 -2.13
CA LYS A 152 24.58 -18.10 -2.39
C LYS A 152 25.37 -18.16 -3.68
N PHE A 153 26.55 -17.55 -3.70
CA PHE A 153 27.61 -18.05 -4.55
C PHE A 153 28.57 -18.88 -3.70
N SER A 154 28.20 -20.13 -3.58
CA SER A 154 29.03 -21.20 -3.14
C SER A 154 30.22 -21.36 -4.08
N LYS A 155 31.41 -21.27 -3.54
CA LYS A 155 32.66 -21.80 -4.11
C LYS A 155 32.45 -23.27 -4.46
N LYS A 156 32.80 -23.64 -5.68
CA LYS A 156 33.05 -25.02 -6.07
C LYS A 156 34.58 -25.19 -6.29
N PRO A 157 35.13 -26.32 -5.88
CA PRO A 157 36.55 -26.61 -5.92
C PRO A 157 37.11 -26.75 -7.33
#